data_98d9604a09ce469a9997b638835233ab
#
_entry.id   98d9604a09ce469a9997b638835233ab
#
_cell.length_a   1.000
_cell.length_b   1.000
_cell.length_c   1.000
_cell.angle_alpha   90.00
_cell.angle_beta   90.00
_cell.angle_gamma   90.00
#
_symmetry.space_group_name_H-M   'P 1'
#
loop_
_entity.id
_entity.type
_entity.pdbx_description
1 polymer ?
#
loop_
_entity_poly.entity_id
_entity_poly.type
_entity_poly.pdbx_seq_one_letter_code
_entity_poly.pdbx_strand_id
1 'polypeptide(L)'
;MTDTQTPRLRLALFDLDHTLLPLDSDYEWGEFTIRLGWNDPVEFARRNDEFYAHYQAGTLDVHDYVRFATEAVRLRGPEAAAAAHAQFMREVIAPAIRPQALDLIRQHQAAGDHVLIVTATNE
;
A
#
# COMPACT_ATOMS: atom_id res chain seq x y z
N MET A 1 16.77 41.54 -3.59
CA MET A 1 16.33 41.12 -3.71
C MET A 1 15.93 40.26 -3.73
N THR A 2 15.84 39.84 -3.82
CA THR A 2 15.51 39.06 -3.79
C THR A 2 15.05 38.04 -4.26
N ASP A 3 15.20 37.56 -4.43
CA ASP A 3 14.88 36.41 -4.79
C ASP A 3 13.76 35.86 -4.21
N THR A 4 13.17 36.45 -3.62
CA THR A 4 12.05 36.13 -2.88
C THR A 4 10.86 35.84 -3.63
N GLN A 5 10.86 36.10 -4.88
CA GLN A 5 9.68 36.00 -5.66
C GLN A 5 9.32 34.57 -6.01
N THR A 6 10.27 33.67 -5.96
CA THR A 6 10.05 32.26 -6.29
C THR A 6 10.27 31.41 -5.04
N PRO A 7 9.20 31.08 -4.31
CA PRO A 7 9.37 30.23 -3.14
C PRO A 7 9.92 28.87 -3.56
N ARG A 8 10.84 28.38 -2.77
CA ARG A 8 11.39 27.05 -2.98
C ARG A 8 10.36 26.02 -2.63
N LEU A 9 10.14 25.07 -3.53
CA LEU A 9 9.33 23.93 -3.26
C LEU A 9 10.11 22.99 -2.34
N ARG A 10 9.56 22.70 -1.19
CA ARG A 10 10.13 21.68 -0.28
C ARG A 10 9.26 20.46 -0.30
N LEU A 11 9.89 19.29 -0.37
CA LEU A 11 9.22 18.02 -0.42
C LEU A 11 9.52 17.25 0.86
N ALA A 12 8.49 16.65 1.44
CA ALA A 12 8.64 15.69 2.51
C ALA A 12 8.19 14.33 1.97
N LEU A 13 9.11 13.39 1.88
CA LEU A 13 8.87 12.06 1.32
C LEU A 13 8.76 11.04 2.43
N PHE A 14 7.71 10.23 2.39
CA PHE A 14 7.48 9.18 3.38
C PHE A 14 7.30 7.85 2.67
N ASP A 15 7.95 6.81 3.21
CA ASP A 15 7.64 5.45 2.85
C ASP A 15 6.36 5.03 3.57
N LEU A 16 5.60 4.12 2.98
CA LEU A 16 4.33 3.69 3.54
C LEU A 16 4.51 2.50 4.49
N ASP A 17 4.89 1.33 3.94
CA ASP A 17 4.96 0.10 4.72
C ASP A 17 6.11 0.17 5.73
N HIS A 18 5.84 -0.25 6.96
CA HIS A 18 6.79 -0.27 8.07
C HIS A 18 7.38 1.10 8.45
N THR A 19 6.84 2.19 7.87
CA THR A 19 7.22 3.57 8.21
C THR A 19 6.00 4.33 8.72
N LEU A 20 5.06 4.69 7.84
CA LEU A 20 3.80 5.31 8.25
C LEU A 20 2.85 4.28 8.83
N LEU A 21 2.89 3.05 8.32
CA LEU A 21 2.13 1.91 8.82
C LEU A 21 3.08 0.91 9.46
N PRO A 22 2.75 0.33 10.63
CA PRO A 22 3.56 -0.72 11.25
C PRO A 22 3.26 -2.10 10.67
N LEU A 23 3.08 -2.18 9.34
CA LEU A 23 2.69 -3.42 8.68
C LEU A 23 3.02 -3.35 7.20
N ASP A 24 2.92 -4.49 6.53
CA ASP A 24 3.03 -4.62 5.08
C ASP A 24 1.61 -4.60 4.51
N SER A 25 1.27 -3.56 3.78
CA SER A 25 -0.10 -3.38 3.27
C SER A 25 -0.50 -4.43 2.24
N ASP A 26 0.44 -4.91 1.40
CA ASP A 26 0.15 -5.98 0.44
C ASP A 26 -0.15 -7.30 1.14
N TYR A 27 0.62 -7.64 2.16
CA TYR A 27 0.37 -8.83 2.97
C TYR A 27 -1.00 -8.75 3.63
N GLU A 28 -1.32 -7.62 4.24
CA GLU A 28 -2.60 -7.44 4.92
C GLU A 28 -3.77 -7.49 3.95
N TRP A 29 -3.61 -6.95 2.74
CA TRP A 29 -4.64 -7.04 1.70
C TRP A 29 -4.89 -8.49 1.31
N GLY A 30 -3.82 -9.28 1.13
CA GLY A 30 -3.94 -10.71 0.84
C GLY A 30 -4.73 -11.44 1.92
N GLU A 31 -4.40 -11.21 3.19
CA GLU A 31 -5.11 -11.80 4.32
C GLU A 31 -6.58 -11.35 4.36
N PHE A 32 -6.84 -10.08 4.04
CA PHE A 32 -8.18 -9.54 3.97
C PHE A 32 -9.03 -10.23 2.91
N THR A 33 -8.47 -10.44 1.71
CA THR A 33 -9.19 -11.14 0.64
C THR A 33 -9.50 -12.58 1.00
N ILE A 34 -8.64 -13.24 1.78
CA ILE A 34 -8.91 -14.56 2.30
C ILE A 34 -10.10 -14.52 3.27
N ARG A 35 -10.14 -13.54 4.16
CA ARG A 35 -11.24 -13.38 5.11
C ARG A 35 -12.57 -13.10 4.41
N LEU A 36 -12.53 -12.40 3.29
CA LEU A 36 -13.74 -12.15 2.47
C LEU A 36 -14.21 -13.39 1.71
N GLY A 37 -13.42 -14.45 1.68
CA GLY A 37 -13.73 -15.63 0.90
C GLY A 37 -13.42 -15.47 -0.58
N TRP A 38 -12.64 -14.46 -0.95
CA TRP A 38 -12.27 -14.20 -2.34
C TRP A 38 -11.08 -15.05 -2.80
N ASN A 39 -10.28 -15.53 -1.87
CA ASN A 39 -9.15 -16.41 -2.14
C ASN A 39 -9.20 -17.62 -1.21
N ASP A 40 -8.87 -18.78 -1.75
CA ASP A 40 -8.67 -19.98 -0.94
C ASP A 40 -7.35 -19.84 -0.18
N PRO A 41 -7.33 -20.02 1.16
CA PRO A 41 -6.12 -19.77 1.93
C PRO A 41 -4.96 -20.70 1.56
N VAL A 42 -5.22 -21.95 1.24
CA VAL A 42 -4.17 -22.90 0.90
C VAL A 42 -3.57 -22.61 -0.46
N GLU A 43 -4.42 -22.40 -1.47
CA GLU A 43 -3.99 -22.12 -2.83
C GLU A 43 -3.30 -20.75 -2.91
N PHE A 44 -3.82 -19.75 -2.20
CA PHE A 44 -3.21 -18.44 -2.15
C PHE A 44 -1.81 -18.50 -1.55
N ALA A 45 -1.65 -19.20 -0.42
CA ALA A 45 -0.35 -19.36 0.23
C ALA A 45 0.65 -20.07 -0.68
N ARG A 46 0.21 -21.12 -1.38
CA ARG A 46 1.06 -21.87 -2.29
C ARG A 46 1.59 -20.98 -3.42
N ARG A 47 0.72 -20.22 -4.05
CA ARG A 47 1.08 -19.32 -5.15
C ARG A 47 1.97 -18.19 -4.66
N ASN A 48 1.66 -17.65 -3.50
CA ASN A 48 2.45 -16.57 -2.92
C ASN A 48 3.87 -17.04 -2.59
N ASP A 49 4.00 -18.25 -2.06
CA ASP A 49 5.31 -18.85 -1.77
C ASP A 49 6.13 -19.06 -3.04
N GLU A 50 5.50 -19.46 -4.14
CA GLU A 50 6.17 -19.61 -5.44
C GLU A 50 6.72 -18.26 -5.93
N PHE A 51 5.92 -17.20 -5.83
CA PHE A 51 6.37 -15.86 -6.22
C PHE A 51 7.51 -15.37 -5.32
N TYR A 52 7.44 -15.66 -4.04
CA TYR A 52 8.51 -15.28 -3.11
C TYR A 52 9.82 -15.99 -3.44
N ALA A 53 9.75 -17.27 -3.79
CA ALA A 53 10.91 -18.03 -4.20
C ALA A 53 11.55 -17.44 -5.47
N HIS A 54 10.73 -17.04 -6.44
CA HIS A 54 11.23 -16.37 -7.65
C HIS A 54 11.84 -15.01 -7.33
N TYR A 55 11.25 -14.29 -6.40
CA TYR A 55 11.80 -13.02 -5.96
C TYR A 55 13.21 -13.20 -5.39
N GLN A 56 13.40 -14.20 -4.52
CA GLN A 56 14.71 -14.48 -3.93
C GLN A 56 15.73 -14.95 -4.95
N ALA A 57 15.28 -15.68 -5.97
CA ALA A 57 16.16 -16.16 -7.04
C ALA A 57 16.46 -15.11 -8.11
N GLY A 58 15.81 -13.95 -8.06
CA GLY A 58 15.98 -12.93 -9.08
C GLY A 58 15.26 -13.24 -10.40
N THR A 59 14.31 -14.17 -10.38
CA THR A 59 13.58 -14.62 -11.58
C THR A 59 12.13 -14.22 -11.58
N LEU A 60 11.74 -13.29 -10.70
CA LEU A 60 10.35 -12.87 -10.58
C LEU A 60 9.90 -12.10 -11.82
N ASP A 61 8.78 -12.54 -12.41
CA ASP A 61 8.08 -11.77 -13.42
C ASP A 61 7.07 -10.87 -12.70
N VAL A 62 7.33 -9.57 -12.72
CA VAL A 62 6.51 -8.58 -12.01
C VAL A 62 5.09 -8.55 -12.56
N HIS A 63 4.91 -8.71 -13.86
CA HIS A 63 3.58 -8.71 -14.47
C HIS A 63 2.74 -9.89 -14.00
N ASP A 64 3.35 -11.07 -13.88
CA ASP A 64 2.66 -12.25 -13.36
C ASP A 64 2.28 -12.06 -11.90
N TYR A 65 3.17 -11.46 -11.12
CA TYR A 65 2.89 -11.17 -9.71
C TYR A 65 1.73 -10.19 -9.56
N VAL A 66 1.73 -9.11 -10.33
CA VAL A 66 0.64 -8.13 -10.29
C VAL A 66 -0.67 -8.78 -10.70
N ARG A 67 -0.63 -9.65 -11.71
CA ARG A 67 -1.82 -10.38 -12.14
C ARG A 67 -2.37 -11.26 -11.03
N PHE A 68 -1.50 -11.97 -10.33
CA PHE A 68 -1.87 -12.77 -9.17
C PHE A 68 -2.43 -11.91 -8.04
N ALA A 69 -1.75 -10.83 -7.68
CA ALA A 69 -2.13 -9.98 -6.56
C ALA A 69 -3.49 -9.29 -6.78
N THR A 70 -3.86 -9.05 -8.03
CA THR A 70 -5.11 -8.35 -8.38
C THR A 70 -6.21 -9.27 -8.87
N GLU A 71 -5.97 -10.57 -8.96
CA GLU A 71 -6.91 -11.52 -9.57
C GLU A 71 -8.29 -11.50 -8.89
N ALA A 72 -8.31 -11.59 -7.57
CA ALA A 72 -9.55 -11.63 -6.82
C ALA A 72 -10.39 -10.36 -7.05
N VAL A 73 -9.72 -9.22 -7.12
CA VAL A 73 -10.37 -7.93 -7.37
C VAL A 73 -10.94 -7.88 -8.77
N ARG A 74 -10.16 -8.31 -9.77
CA ARG A 74 -10.61 -8.30 -11.17
C ARG A 74 -11.80 -9.20 -11.41
N LEU A 75 -11.85 -10.34 -10.72
CA LEU A 75 -12.95 -11.30 -10.86
C LEU A 75 -14.24 -10.80 -10.21
N ARG A 76 -14.17 -9.91 -9.25
CA ARG A 76 -15.35 -9.43 -8.51
C ARG A 76 -15.98 -8.19 -9.13
N GLY A 77 -15.25 -7.46 -9.97
CA GLY A 77 -15.73 -6.26 -10.63
C GLY A 77 -15.52 -4.99 -9.83
N PRO A 78 -15.70 -3.82 -10.47
CA PRO A 78 -15.32 -2.54 -9.87
C PRO A 78 -16.13 -2.16 -8.63
N GLU A 79 -17.41 -2.49 -8.57
CA GLU A 79 -18.24 -2.12 -7.42
C GLU A 79 -17.83 -2.90 -6.17
N ALA A 80 -17.66 -4.22 -6.30
CA ALA A 80 -17.22 -5.06 -5.20
C ALA A 80 -15.80 -4.69 -4.76
N ALA A 81 -14.94 -4.37 -5.73
CA ALA A 81 -13.57 -3.95 -5.45
C ALA A 81 -13.55 -2.65 -4.64
N ALA A 82 -14.35 -1.67 -5.03
CA ALA A 82 -14.43 -0.39 -4.33
C ALA A 82 -14.96 -0.56 -2.90
N ALA A 83 -15.98 -1.39 -2.72
CA ALA A 83 -16.55 -1.67 -1.41
C ALA A 83 -15.54 -2.37 -0.50
N ALA A 84 -14.83 -3.36 -1.03
CA ALA A 84 -13.80 -4.08 -0.29
C ALA A 84 -12.64 -3.17 0.07
N HIS A 85 -12.21 -2.32 -0.84
CA HIS A 85 -11.14 -1.36 -0.59
C HIS A 85 -11.54 -0.40 0.54
N ALA A 86 -12.76 0.13 0.50
CA ALA A 86 -13.24 1.03 1.56
C ALA A 86 -13.29 0.31 2.92
N GLN A 87 -13.72 -0.93 2.94
CA GLN A 87 -13.75 -1.73 4.14
C GLN A 87 -12.35 -2.00 4.67
N PHE A 88 -11.43 -2.36 3.79
CA PHE A 88 -10.03 -2.59 4.15
C PHE A 88 -9.39 -1.33 4.75
N MET A 89 -9.59 -0.21 4.13
CA MET A 89 -9.08 1.07 4.64
C MET A 89 -9.64 1.38 6.03
N ARG A 90 -10.92 1.13 6.22
CA ARG A 90 -11.58 1.43 7.49
C ARG A 90 -11.19 0.46 8.60
N GLU A 91 -11.05 -0.84 8.28
CA GLU A 91 -10.87 -1.87 9.31
C GLU A 91 -9.41 -2.23 9.56
N VAL A 92 -8.54 -2.09 8.57
CA VAL A 92 -7.15 -2.52 8.67
C VAL A 92 -6.18 -1.35 8.65
N ILE A 93 -6.31 -0.47 7.67
CA ILE A 93 -5.30 0.58 7.46
C ILE A 93 -5.48 1.74 8.42
N ALA A 94 -6.67 2.34 8.49
CA ALA A 94 -6.90 3.51 9.34
C ALA A 94 -6.57 3.24 10.81
N PRO A 95 -6.99 2.12 11.40
CA PRO A 95 -6.61 1.83 12.80
C PRO A 95 -5.13 1.60 13.00
N ALA A 96 -4.39 1.22 11.96
CA ALA A 96 -2.97 0.92 12.05
C ALA A 96 -2.08 2.16 11.91
N ILE A 97 -2.61 3.26 11.40
CA ILE A 97 -1.81 4.49 11.23
C ILE A 97 -1.37 5.01 12.59
N ARG A 98 -0.06 5.18 12.75
CA ARG A 98 0.50 5.66 14.01
C ARG A 98 0.16 7.14 14.22
N PRO A 99 -0.30 7.55 15.41
CA PRO A 99 -0.54 8.97 15.68
C PRO A 99 0.69 9.84 15.45
N GLN A 100 1.87 9.33 15.77
CA GLN A 100 3.13 10.06 15.55
C GLN A 100 3.38 10.32 14.08
N ALA A 101 3.01 9.37 13.21
CA ALA A 101 3.15 9.53 11.76
C ALA A 101 2.23 10.63 11.24
N LEU A 102 0.99 10.65 11.70
CA LEU A 102 0.04 11.72 11.34
C LEU A 102 0.52 13.08 11.81
N ASP A 103 1.03 13.16 13.03
CA ASP A 103 1.54 14.41 13.59
C ASP A 103 2.72 14.93 12.77
N LEU A 104 3.62 14.05 12.35
CA LEU A 104 4.77 14.43 11.55
C LEU A 104 4.33 14.96 10.18
N ILE A 105 3.37 14.30 9.54
CA ILE A 105 2.82 14.75 8.26
C ILE A 105 2.20 16.14 8.42
N ARG A 106 1.41 16.34 9.48
CA ARG A 106 0.78 17.63 9.75
C ARG A 106 1.79 18.73 10.00
N GLN A 107 2.89 18.43 10.70
CA GLN A 107 3.97 19.39 10.92
C GLN A 107 4.58 19.87 9.60
N HIS A 108 4.85 18.95 8.68
CA HIS A 108 5.39 19.29 7.37
C HIS A 108 4.39 20.10 6.54
N GLN A 109 3.12 19.74 6.58
CA GLN A 109 2.07 20.47 5.88
C GLN A 109 1.95 21.90 6.43
N ALA A 110 2.00 22.05 7.76
CA ALA A 110 1.91 23.36 8.39
C ALA A 110 3.13 24.25 8.07
N ALA A 111 4.28 23.63 7.79
CA ALA A 111 5.48 24.34 7.39
C ALA A 111 5.48 24.70 5.89
N GLY A 112 4.44 24.33 5.15
CA GLY A 112 4.34 24.62 3.73
C GLY A 112 5.02 23.61 2.83
N ASP A 113 5.44 22.46 3.38
CA ASP A 113 6.06 21.40 2.59
C ASP A 113 5.01 20.66 1.79
N HIS A 114 5.39 20.18 0.62
CA HIS A 114 4.58 19.22 -0.12
C HIS A 114 4.88 17.83 0.39
N VAL A 115 3.86 17.14 0.91
CA VAL A 115 4.01 15.81 1.48
C VAL A 115 3.65 14.79 0.42
N LEU A 116 4.57 13.84 0.18
CA LEU A 116 4.38 12.75 -0.78
C LEU A 116 4.63 11.42 -0.08
N ILE A 117 3.81 10.44 -0.39
CA ILE A 117 4.02 9.06 0.03
C ILE A 117 4.59 8.31 -1.17
N VAL A 118 5.78 7.72 -0.99
CA VAL A 118 6.46 6.95 -2.02
C VAL A 118 6.42 5.49 -1.60
N THR A 119 5.85 4.65 -2.44
CA THR A 119 5.68 3.25 -2.11
C THR A 119 5.87 2.36 -3.32
N ALA A 120 6.39 1.15 -3.09
CA ALA A 120 6.46 0.10 -4.10
C ALA A 120 5.27 -0.85 -3.99
N THR A 121 4.33 -0.57 -3.09
CA THR A 121 3.14 -1.39 -2.84
C THR A 121 2.10 -1.13 -3.92
N ASN A 122 1.29 -2.15 -4.22
CA ASN A 122 0.17 -2.02 -5.15
C ASN A 122 -0.91 -1.12 -4.58
N GLU A 123 -1.57 -0.40 -5.47
CA GLU A 123 -2.68 0.47 -5.06
C GLU A 123 -3.97 -0.30 -4.81
#